data_8fe0c1d8f3df8000c26385f9210f9a1d
#
_entry.id   8fe0c1d8f3df8000c26385f9210f9a1d
#
_cell.length_a   1.000
_cell.length_b   1.000
_cell.length_c   1.000
_cell.angle_alpha   90.00
_cell.angle_beta   90.00
_cell.angle_gamma   90.00
#
_symmetry.space_group_name_H-M   'P 1'
#
loop_
_entity.id
_entity.type
_entity.pdbx_description
1 polymer ?
#
loop_
_entity_poly.entity_id
_entity_poly.type
_entity_poly.pdbx_seq_one_letter_code
_entity_poly.pdbx_strand_id
1 'polypeptide(L)'
;GSQPLEDRIIYHDYDNKGNPLEVSKKDGTHIVYIWGYNKTQPIAKIENVTYQDLETAIMTISDARFNTLEKIQVISNSDDNRVIGESDTGEGLLRKALNELRNIPSLYNAQVTTFTYDPLIGVTSITDPRGETVYYHYDSFNRLEFVKDKEGNILSKNAYYYKR
;
A
#
# COMPACT_ATOMS: atom_id res chain seq x y z
N GLY A 1 -19.01 -26.83 1.72
CA GLY A 1 -19.62 -26.48 0.51
C GLY A 1 -18.72 -25.68 -0.42
N SER A 2 -19.15 -25.45 -1.61
CA SER A 2 -18.39 -24.70 -2.57
C SER A 2 -18.55 -23.21 -2.34
N GLN A 3 -17.49 -22.48 -2.60
CA GLN A 3 -17.47 -21.03 -2.55
C GLN A 3 -18.30 -20.47 -3.71
N PRO A 4 -19.05 -19.37 -3.52
CA PRO A 4 -19.74 -18.71 -4.62
C PRO A 4 -18.77 -18.34 -5.74
N LEU A 5 -19.21 -18.44 -7.00
CA LEU A 5 -18.34 -18.19 -8.15
C LEU A 5 -17.80 -16.76 -8.18
N GLU A 6 -18.59 -15.78 -7.75
CA GLU A 6 -18.20 -14.38 -7.73
C GLU A 6 -17.10 -14.06 -6.70
N ASP A 7 -16.91 -14.94 -5.71
CA ASP A 7 -15.87 -14.76 -4.69
C ASP A 7 -14.57 -15.50 -5.04
N ARG A 8 -14.53 -16.19 -6.16
CA ARG A 8 -13.35 -16.94 -6.54
C ARG A 8 -12.23 -16.03 -6.98
N ILE A 9 -11.02 -16.34 -6.48
CA ILE A 9 -9.80 -15.66 -6.84
C ILE A 9 -8.82 -16.69 -7.38
N ILE A 10 -8.20 -16.39 -8.51
CA ILE A 10 -7.17 -17.22 -9.11
C ILE A 10 -5.81 -16.60 -8.78
N TYR A 11 -4.93 -17.41 -8.18
CA TYR A 11 -3.57 -16.98 -7.82
C TYR A 11 -2.61 -17.37 -8.94
N HIS A 12 -1.91 -16.37 -9.49
CA HIS A 12 -1.02 -16.58 -10.63
C HIS A 12 0.43 -16.74 -10.24
N ASP A 13 0.86 -16.04 -9.18
CA ASP A 13 2.26 -16.01 -8.79
C ASP A 13 2.43 -15.66 -7.32
N TYR A 14 3.54 -16.12 -6.74
CA TYR A 14 3.91 -15.92 -5.34
C TYR A 14 5.38 -15.54 -5.23
N ASP A 15 5.75 -14.80 -4.18
CA ASP A 15 7.15 -14.58 -3.88
C ASP A 15 7.74 -15.75 -3.08
N ASN A 16 9.02 -15.64 -2.73
CA ASN A 16 9.73 -16.71 -2.01
C ASN A 16 9.27 -16.89 -0.55
N LYS A 17 8.44 -16.00 -0.04
CA LYS A 17 7.82 -16.12 1.29
C LYS A 17 6.36 -16.59 1.21
N GLY A 18 5.88 -16.91 0.02
CA GLY A 18 4.52 -17.38 -0.18
C GLY A 18 3.48 -16.27 -0.29
N ASN A 19 3.90 -15.01 -0.38
CA ASN A 19 2.97 -13.90 -0.58
C ASN A 19 2.47 -13.88 -2.02
N PRO A 20 1.15 -13.68 -2.27
CA PRO A 20 0.65 -13.57 -3.63
C PRO A 20 1.15 -12.29 -4.29
N LEU A 21 1.69 -12.40 -5.49
CA LEU A 21 2.14 -11.26 -6.28
C LEU A 21 1.08 -10.80 -7.27
N GLU A 22 0.39 -11.75 -7.90
CA GLU A 22 -0.66 -11.47 -8.85
C GLU A 22 -1.81 -12.44 -8.67
N VAL A 23 -3.01 -11.89 -8.61
CA VAL A 23 -4.25 -12.67 -8.58
C VAL A 23 -5.22 -12.11 -9.61
N SER A 24 -6.25 -12.86 -9.96
CA SER A 24 -7.35 -12.33 -10.76
C SER A 24 -8.67 -12.71 -10.16
N LYS A 25 -9.65 -11.82 -10.32
CA LYS A 25 -11.03 -12.07 -9.96
C LYS A 25 -11.71 -12.89 -11.05
N LYS A 26 -12.89 -13.42 -10.74
CA LYS A 26 -13.70 -14.17 -11.71
C LYS A 26 -13.99 -13.38 -12.99
N ASP A 27 -14.17 -12.06 -12.89
CA ASP A 27 -14.43 -11.18 -14.03
C ASP A 27 -13.21 -10.92 -14.91
N GLY A 28 -12.05 -11.49 -14.56
CA GLY A 28 -10.80 -11.34 -15.30
C GLY A 28 -9.95 -10.16 -14.87
N THR A 29 -10.39 -9.37 -13.89
CA THR A 29 -9.58 -8.24 -13.38
C THR A 29 -8.37 -8.76 -12.62
N HIS A 30 -7.18 -8.37 -13.05
CA HIS A 30 -5.93 -8.69 -12.36
C HIS A 30 -5.66 -7.70 -11.26
N ILE A 31 -5.10 -8.21 -10.17
CA ILE A 31 -4.66 -7.43 -9.01
C ILE A 31 -3.22 -7.83 -8.71
N VAL A 32 -2.34 -6.84 -8.58
CA VAL A 32 -0.95 -7.03 -8.23
C VAL A 32 -0.68 -6.42 -6.86
N TYR A 33 0.11 -7.13 -6.05
CA TYR A 33 0.55 -6.66 -4.74
C TYR A 33 2.05 -6.43 -4.74
N ILE A 34 2.47 -5.33 -4.12
CA ILE A 34 3.88 -5.09 -3.80
C ILE A 34 4.03 -5.27 -2.29
N TRP A 35 4.94 -6.14 -1.88
CA TRP A 35 5.19 -6.47 -0.49
C TRP A 35 6.43 -5.74 0.02
N GLY A 36 6.32 -5.09 1.14
CA GLY A 36 7.41 -4.37 1.77
C GLY A 36 7.62 -4.81 3.22
N TYR A 37 8.40 -4.04 3.96
CA TYR A 37 8.73 -4.34 5.36
C TYR A 37 9.26 -5.77 5.49
N ASN A 38 10.31 -6.07 4.70
CA ASN A 38 10.88 -7.41 4.57
C ASN A 38 9.84 -8.45 4.10
N LYS A 39 8.94 -8.03 3.22
CA LYS A 39 7.88 -8.87 2.63
C LYS A 39 6.87 -9.38 3.66
N THR A 40 6.61 -8.58 4.69
CA THR A 40 5.61 -8.93 5.72
C THR A 40 4.29 -8.19 5.56
N GLN A 41 4.28 -7.04 4.85
CA GLN A 41 3.09 -6.21 4.69
C GLN A 41 2.95 -5.77 3.24
N PRO A 42 1.72 -5.77 2.68
CA PRO A 42 1.50 -5.22 1.34
C PRO A 42 1.59 -3.68 1.41
N ILE A 43 2.48 -3.10 0.62
CA ILE A 43 2.63 -1.65 0.54
C ILE A 43 1.88 -1.05 -0.65
N ALA A 44 1.48 -1.88 -1.61
CA ALA A 44 0.63 -1.45 -2.73
C ALA A 44 -0.28 -2.58 -3.19
N LYS A 45 -1.49 -2.20 -3.56
CA LYS A 45 -2.47 -3.04 -4.23
C LYS A 45 -2.86 -2.32 -5.51
N ILE A 46 -2.57 -2.92 -6.67
CA ILE A 46 -2.82 -2.30 -7.96
C ILE A 46 -3.82 -3.17 -8.71
N GLU A 47 -5.00 -2.64 -8.96
CA GLU A 47 -6.04 -3.32 -9.70
C GLU A 47 -5.95 -2.94 -11.18
N ASN A 48 -6.31 -3.88 -12.04
CA ASN A 48 -6.35 -3.73 -13.49
C ASN A 48 -4.97 -3.56 -14.12
N VAL A 49 -4.03 -4.37 -13.68
CA VAL A 49 -2.66 -4.45 -14.24
C VAL A 49 -2.11 -5.85 -14.00
N THR A 50 -1.24 -6.33 -14.88
CA THR A 50 -0.47 -7.54 -14.64
C THR A 50 0.87 -7.20 -14.00
N TYR A 51 1.48 -8.19 -13.35
CA TYR A 51 2.79 -7.98 -12.71
C TYR A 51 3.84 -7.52 -13.73
N GLN A 52 3.84 -8.13 -14.90
CA GLN A 52 4.79 -7.79 -15.97
C GLN A 52 4.60 -6.34 -16.45
N ASP A 53 3.36 -5.93 -16.66
CA ASP A 53 3.07 -4.56 -17.09
C ASP A 53 3.43 -3.54 -16.01
N LEU A 54 3.25 -3.91 -14.74
CA LEU A 54 3.64 -3.06 -13.62
C LEU A 54 5.15 -2.88 -13.58
N GLU A 55 5.92 -3.97 -13.71
CA GLU A 55 7.39 -3.89 -13.74
C GLU A 55 7.87 -2.98 -14.88
N THR A 56 7.30 -3.13 -16.06
CA THR A 56 7.62 -2.30 -17.21
C THR A 56 7.28 -0.83 -16.95
N ALA A 57 6.12 -0.58 -16.36
CA ALA A 57 5.69 0.79 -16.05
C ALA A 57 6.63 1.45 -15.03
N ILE A 58 7.01 0.74 -13.98
CA ILE A 58 7.89 1.28 -12.94
C ILE A 58 9.25 1.70 -13.51
N MET A 59 9.76 0.98 -14.49
CA MET A 59 11.02 1.33 -15.14
C MET A 59 10.98 2.70 -15.85
N THR A 60 9.81 3.24 -16.11
CA THR A 60 9.63 4.58 -16.70
C THR A 60 9.72 5.72 -15.70
N ILE A 61 9.78 5.43 -14.40
CA ILE A 61 9.95 6.46 -13.37
C ILE A 61 11.34 7.09 -13.55
N SER A 62 11.36 8.41 -13.69
CA SER A 62 12.62 9.14 -13.93
C SER A 62 13.53 9.19 -12.71
N ASP A 63 12.97 9.16 -11.51
CA ASP A 63 13.77 9.14 -10.29
C ASP A 63 14.38 7.75 -10.09
N ALA A 64 15.71 7.67 -10.20
CA ALA A 64 16.42 6.41 -10.12
C ALA A 64 16.29 5.69 -8.77
N ARG A 65 15.83 6.38 -7.73
CA ARG A 65 15.57 5.77 -6.41
C ARG A 65 14.35 4.85 -6.44
N PHE A 66 13.44 5.03 -7.40
CA PHE A 66 12.11 4.40 -7.40
C PHE A 66 11.81 3.59 -8.65
N ASN A 67 12.77 3.37 -9.52
CA ASN A 67 12.51 2.84 -10.86
C ASN A 67 12.57 1.31 -10.97
N THR A 68 12.53 0.60 -9.86
CA THR A 68 12.30 -0.85 -9.82
C THR A 68 11.43 -1.21 -8.62
N LEU A 69 10.71 -2.33 -8.71
CA LEU A 69 9.93 -2.85 -7.59
C LEU A 69 10.81 -3.07 -6.36
N GLU A 70 11.98 -3.66 -6.55
CA GLU A 70 12.91 -3.95 -5.47
C GLU A 70 13.35 -2.69 -4.73
N LYS A 71 13.63 -1.62 -5.46
CA LYS A 71 14.04 -0.35 -4.84
C LYS A 71 12.93 0.21 -3.96
N ILE A 72 11.68 0.16 -4.40
CA ILE A 72 10.54 0.61 -3.61
C ILE A 72 10.38 -0.27 -2.36
N GLN A 73 10.49 -1.58 -2.52
CA GLN A 73 10.41 -2.51 -1.38
C GLN A 73 11.49 -2.22 -0.33
N VAL A 74 12.71 -1.96 -0.78
CA VAL A 74 13.85 -1.69 0.13
C VAL A 74 13.63 -0.40 0.92
N ILE A 75 13.03 0.63 0.32
CA ILE A 75 12.70 1.87 1.04
C ILE A 75 11.82 1.57 2.26
N SER A 76 10.86 0.67 2.13
CA SER A 76 9.96 0.33 3.25
C SER A 76 10.70 -0.28 4.44
N ASN A 77 11.82 -0.95 4.19
CA ASN A 77 12.60 -1.60 5.26
C ASN A 77 13.31 -0.58 6.15
N SER A 78 13.42 0.67 5.71
CA SER A 78 14.02 1.77 6.47
C SER A 78 12.97 2.75 7.00
N ASP A 79 11.71 2.36 6.99
CA ASP A 79 10.63 3.16 7.59
C ASP A 79 10.65 2.97 9.10
N ASP A 80 11.22 3.96 9.76
CA ASP A 80 11.42 3.97 11.21
C ASP A 80 10.74 5.16 11.90
N ASN A 81 9.94 5.92 11.17
CA ASN A 81 9.30 7.12 11.71
C ASN A 81 7.87 7.24 11.17
N ARG A 82 7.12 8.13 11.82
CA ARG A 82 5.77 8.49 11.40
C ARG A 82 5.77 9.94 10.97
N VAL A 83 5.57 10.18 9.69
CA VAL A 83 5.49 11.54 9.15
C VAL A 83 4.24 11.70 8.30
N ILE A 84 3.74 12.92 8.25
CA ILE A 84 2.63 13.28 7.37
C ILE A 84 3.23 13.82 6.08
N GLY A 85 2.68 13.36 4.94
CA GLY A 85 3.14 13.80 3.63
C GLY A 85 4.40 13.08 3.15
N GLU A 86 5.08 13.71 2.22
CA GLU A 86 6.29 13.16 1.60
C GLU A 86 7.55 13.80 2.23
N SER A 87 8.62 13.03 2.23
CA SER A 87 9.93 13.52 2.68
C SER A 87 11.04 12.74 1.97
N ASP A 88 12.28 13.02 2.33
CA ASP A 88 13.43 12.33 1.73
C ASP A 88 13.93 11.15 2.56
N THR A 89 13.24 10.80 3.65
CA THR A 89 13.62 9.67 4.51
C THR A 89 12.37 8.95 5.05
N GLY A 90 12.56 7.70 5.48
CA GLY A 90 11.58 6.92 6.22
C GLY A 90 10.23 6.76 5.54
N GLU A 91 9.16 6.88 6.32
CA GLU A 91 7.79 6.73 5.82
C GLU A 91 7.44 7.73 4.73
N GLY A 92 7.90 8.98 4.88
CA GLY A 92 7.64 10.02 3.88
C GLY A 92 8.33 9.73 2.55
N LEU A 93 9.52 9.13 2.56
CA LEU A 93 10.18 8.71 1.32
C LEU A 93 9.43 7.54 0.67
N LEU A 94 8.97 6.58 1.46
CA LEU A 94 8.16 5.48 0.94
C LEU A 94 6.87 6.02 0.29
N ARG A 95 6.20 6.95 0.95
CA ARG A 95 4.98 7.58 0.41
C ARG A 95 5.27 8.32 -0.88
N LYS A 96 6.41 9.01 -0.97
CA LYS A 96 6.86 9.68 -2.19
C LYS A 96 7.06 8.68 -3.33
N ALA A 97 7.75 7.57 -3.07
CA ALA A 97 7.97 6.51 -4.06
C ALA A 97 6.64 5.91 -4.55
N LEU A 98 5.72 5.64 -3.64
CA LEU A 98 4.42 5.08 -3.97
C LEU A 98 3.53 6.06 -4.74
N ASN A 99 3.66 7.36 -4.49
CA ASN A 99 2.98 8.37 -5.28
C ASN A 99 3.55 8.50 -6.69
N GLU A 100 4.86 8.34 -6.87
CA GLU A 100 5.45 8.25 -8.20
C GLU A 100 4.88 7.05 -8.97
N LEU A 101 4.72 5.92 -8.31
CA LEU A 101 4.08 4.74 -8.89
C LEU A 101 2.65 5.05 -9.34
N ARG A 102 1.86 5.69 -8.48
CA ARG A 102 0.45 6.04 -8.78
C ARG A 102 0.34 6.93 -10.00
N ASN A 103 1.31 7.80 -10.23
CA ASN A 103 1.28 8.81 -11.27
C ASN A 103 1.94 8.39 -12.58
N ILE A 104 2.33 7.14 -12.74
CA ILE A 104 2.88 6.65 -14.00
C ILE A 104 1.81 6.74 -15.09
N PRO A 105 2.06 7.47 -16.20
CA PRO A 105 1.03 7.69 -17.23
C PRO A 105 0.47 6.40 -17.84
N SER A 106 1.26 5.37 -18.00
CA SER A 106 0.80 4.11 -18.60
C SER A 106 -0.14 3.33 -17.68
N LEU A 107 -0.23 3.70 -16.40
CA LEU A 107 -1.13 3.07 -15.44
C LEU A 107 -2.45 3.85 -15.26
N TYR A 108 -2.85 4.63 -16.24
CA TYR A 108 -4.04 5.49 -16.14
C TYR A 108 -5.35 4.73 -15.89
N ASN A 109 -5.42 3.46 -16.31
CA ASN A 109 -6.58 2.59 -16.07
C ASN A 109 -6.45 1.75 -14.80
N ALA A 110 -5.31 1.79 -14.14
CA ALA A 110 -5.09 1.03 -12.92
C ALA A 110 -5.55 1.81 -11.69
N GLN A 111 -6.00 1.07 -10.67
CA GLN A 111 -6.37 1.64 -9.37
C GLN A 111 -5.27 1.30 -8.39
N VAL A 112 -4.48 2.29 -7.99
CA VAL A 112 -3.33 2.11 -7.10
C VAL A 112 -3.69 2.58 -5.70
N THR A 113 -3.75 1.64 -4.76
CA THR A 113 -3.93 1.92 -3.34
C THR A 113 -2.62 1.56 -2.62
N THR A 114 -2.13 2.44 -1.78
CA THR A 114 -0.84 2.25 -1.13
C THR A 114 -0.94 2.38 0.39
N PHE A 115 0.00 1.73 1.08
CA PHE A 115 -0.06 1.57 2.52
C PHE A 115 1.31 1.78 3.13
N THR A 116 1.35 2.41 4.31
CA THR A 116 2.52 2.41 5.18
C THR A 116 2.15 1.81 6.53
N TYR A 117 3.13 1.25 7.22
CA TYR A 117 2.89 0.52 8.47
C TYR A 117 3.94 0.87 9.52
N ASP A 118 3.53 0.70 10.76
CA ASP A 118 4.43 0.34 11.85
C ASP A 118 4.29 -1.17 12.01
N PRO A 119 5.34 -1.96 11.69
CA PRO A 119 5.21 -3.42 11.67
C PRO A 119 4.82 -4.04 13.02
N LEU A 120 5.05 -3.32 14.12
CA LEU A 120 4.71 -3.80 15.47
C LEU A 120 3.29 -3.43 15.90
N ILE A 121 2.66 -2.49 15.20
CA ILE A 121 1.37 -1.92 15.64
C ILE A 121 0.30 -2.10 14.57
N GLY A 122 0.55 -1.64 13.34
CA GLY A 122 -0.43 -1.73 12.27
C GLY A 122 -0.23 -0.64 11.21
N VAL A 123 -1.25 -0.45 10.38
CA VAL A 123 -1.21 0.51 9.30
C VAL A 123 -1.10 1.94 9.85
N THR A 124 -0.22 2.74 9.26
CA THR A 124 -0.02 4.14 9.65
C THR A 124 -0.62 5.12 8.64
N SER A 125 -0.69 4.73 7.36
CA SER A 125 -1.41 5.53 6.37
C SER A 125 -1.91 4.66 5.22
N ILE A 126 -3.00 5.11 4.61
CA ILE A 126 -3.53 4.53 3.36
C ILE A 126 -3.74 5.68 2.40
N THR A 127 -3.24 5.52 1.16
CA THR A 127 -3.46 6.47 0.09
C THR A 127 -4.31 5.81 -0.99
N ASP A 128 -5.45 6.43 -1.33
CA ASP A 128 -6.39 5.90 -2.30
C ASP A 128 -5.92 6.13 -3.75
N PRO A 129 -6.62 5.56 -4.76
CA PRO A 129 -6.22 5.73 -6.15
C PRO A 129 -6.21 7.19 -6.63
N ARG A 130 -6.94 8.09 -5.98
CA ARG A 130 -6.94 9.52 -6.31
C ARG A 130 -5.76 10.26 -5.67
N GLY A 131 -4.98 9.59 -4.83
CA GLY A 131 -3.85 10.19 -4.15
C GLY A 131 -4.17 10.84 -2.82
N GLU A 132 -5.37 10.62 -2.29
CA GLU A 132 -5.76 11.14 -0.99
C GLU A 132 -5.33 10.19 0.11
N THR A 133 -4.64 10.73 1.12
CA THR A 133 -4.07 9.94 2.22
C THR A 133 -4.82 10.17 3.51
N VAL A 134 -5.12 9.08 4.23
CA VAL A 134 -5.59 9.12 5.60
C VAL A 134 -4.53 8.51 6.51
N TYR A 135 -4.47 9.00 7.74
CA TYR A 135 -3.45 8.65 8.73
C TYR A 135 -4.10 8.02 9.94
N TYR A 136 -3.51 6.93 10.41
CA TYR A 136 -4.01 6.15 11.54
C TYR A 136 -3.17 6.45 12.77
N HIS A 137 -3.80 6.89 13.83
CA HIS A 137 -3.16 7.24 15.10
C HIS A 137 -3.55 6.24 16.16
N TYR A 138 -2.55 5.76 16.88
CA TYR A 138 -2.72 4.75 17.93
C TYR A 138 -2.47 5.37 19.30
N ASP A 139 -3.16 4.88 20.31
CA ASP A 139 -2.95 5.32 21.69
C ASP A 139 -1.71 4.65 22.31
N SER A 140 -1.45 4.94 23.59
CA SER A 140 -0.27 4.41 24.29
C SER A 140 -0.34 2.89 24.51
N PHE A 141 -1.51 2.28 24.30
CA PHE A 141 -1.71 0.83 24.37
C PHE A 141 -1.73 0.19 22.98
N ASN A 142 -1.31 0.92 21.96
CA ASN A 142 -1.26 0.46 20.56
C ASN A 142 -2.64 0.10 19.99
N ARG A 143 -3.69 0.77 20.47
CA ARG A 143 -5.06 0.64 19.94
C ARG A 143 -5.34 1.83 19.02
N LEU A 144 -6.05 1.57 17.92
CA LEU A 144 -6.44 2.63 17.00
C LEU A 144 -7.32 3.66 17.72
N GLU A 145 -6.89 4.92 17.70
CA GLU A 145 -7.58 6.02 18.39
C GLU A 145 -8.30 6.90 17.37
N PHE A 146 -7.59 7.38 16.37
CA PHE A 146 -8.13 8.28 15.35
C PHE A 146 -7.72 7.86 13.95
N VAL A 147 -8.58 8.20 12.98
CA VAL A 147 -8.20 8.28 11.57
C VAL A 147 -8.35 9.74 11.16
N LYS A 148 -7.32 10.33 10.60
CA LYS A 148 -7.28 11.76 10.23
C LYS A 148 -6.85 11.92 8.78
N ASP A 149 -7.31 13.00 8.13
CA ASP A 149 -6.76 13.42 6.85
C ASP A 149 -5.44 14.19 7.06
N LYS A 150 -4.80 14.61 5.96
CA LYS A 150 -3.51 15.30 6.05
C LYS A 150 -3.62 16.72 6.64
N GLU A 151 -4.81 17.29 6.65
CA GLU A 151 -5.08 18.60 7.27
C GLU A 151 -5.35 18.47 8.77
N GLY A 152 -5.39 17.23 9.30
CA GLY A 152 -5.64 16.99 10.71
C GLY A 152 -7.10 16.84 11.10
N ASN A 153 -8.01 16.83 10.12
CA ASN A 153 -9.43 16.61 10.40
C ASN A 153 -9.67 15.17 10.79
N ILE A 154 -10.41 14.95 11.87
CA ILE A 154 -10.76 13.61 12.33
C ILE A 154 -11.86 13.05 11.43
N LEU A 155 -11.59 11.90 10.79
CA LEU A 155 -12.53 11.19 9.94
C LEU A 155 -13.25 10.09 10.71
N SER A 156 -12.58 9.47 11.67
CA SER A 156 -13.20 8.52 12.59
C SER A 156 -12.44 8.51 13.91
N LYS A 157 -13.12 8.07 14.96
CA LYS A 157 -12.57 8.02 16.31
C LYS A 157 -13.08 6.79 17.00
N ASN A 158 -12.17 5.97 17.52
CA ASN A 158 -12.56 4.81 18.33
C ASN A 158 -12.83 5.22 19.78
N ALA A 159 -13.84 4.60 20.35
CA ALA A 159 -14.35 4.97 21.64
C ALA A 159 -14.11 3.92 22.73
N TYR A 160 -13.03 3.16 22.66
CA TYR A 160 -12.72 2.15 23.66
C TYR A 160 -12.76 2.70 25.07
N TYR A 161 -12.15 3.87 25.24
CA TYR A 161 -11.98 4.48 26.56
C TYR A 161 -13.24 5.13 27.09
N TYR A 162 -14.30 5.16 26.30
CA TYR A 162 -15.60 5.64 26.77
C TYR A 162 -16.47 4.54 27.32
N LYS A 163 -16.08 3.30 27.12
CA LYS A 163 -16.85 2.18 27.60
C LYS A 163 -16.54 1.92 29.07
N ARG A 164 -17.54 1.63 29.80
CA ARG A 164 -17.45 1.31 31.20
C ARG A 164 -18.01 -0.07 31.45
#